data_2c39b89f07716c0d34fda3e65431e3ef
#
_entry.id   2c39b89f07716c0d34fda3e65431e3ef
#
_cell.length_a   1.000
_cell.length_b   1.000
_cell.length_c   1.000
_cell.angle_alpha   90.00
_cell.angle_beta   90.00
_cell.angle_gamma   90.00
#
_symmetry.space_group_name_H-M   'P 1'
#
loop_
_entity.id
_entity.type
_entity.pdbx_description
1 polymer ?
#
loop_
_entity_poly.entity_id
_entity_poly.type
_entity_poly.pdbx_seq_one_letter_code
_entity_poly.pdbx_strand_id
1 'polypeptide(L)'
;IGGGQAGKAELVLYQKVSMGTGAAANNPWLQEMPDPITRATWDNYAVISYAMAAELGIKLDDQYEVEFHKPVVAFTINGKEVKLPILAVPGVHPNVIGVAVGYGRSEGAGLAANGVGYNAYPLVSAKGGARQYYVTDVTGYKKTNDSYDIAYTQTHNQYEGRVEVVREYALDDFKKNPEAIPQYREELAEDFAKKTGDFRAEGTMYPVYDSPGAHWGMSIDLNACTGCGACTSACMA
;
A
#
# COMPACT_ATOMS: atom_id res chain seq x y z
N ILE A 1 7.58 -13.42 24.87
CA ILE A 1 8.05 -12.28 24.08
C ILE A 1 9.33 -11.86 24.75
N GLY A 2 10.46 -12.24 24.16
CA GLY A 2 11.79 -11.90 24.68
C GLY A 2 11.99 -10.40 24.57
N GLY A 3 12.36 -9.75 25.69
CA GLY A 3 12.69 -8.33 25.68
C GLY A 3 13.92 -8.09 24.81
N GLY A 4 13.74 -7.44 23.67
CA GLY A 4 14.85 -7.07 22.80
C GLY A 4 15.83 -6.16 23.52
N GLN A 5 17.11 -6.41 23.36
CA GLN A 5 18.15 -5.46 23.78
C GLN A 5 18.12 -4.26 22.82
N ALA A 6 18.29 -3.06 23.34
CA ALA A 6 18.38 -1.84 22.54
C ALA A 6 19.40 -2.01 21.40
N GLY A 7 18.97 -1.79 20.16
CA GLY A 7 19.79 -1.93 18.96
C GLY A 7 19.69 -3.30 18.26
N LYS A 8 18.87 -4.22 18.73
CA LYS A 8 18.56 -5.49 18.03
C LYS A 8 17.11 -5.48 17.55
N ALA A 9 16.90 -5.95 16.34
CA ALA A 9 15.57 -6.19 15.80
C ALA A 9 15.18 -7.67 15.95
N GLU A 10 13.88 -7.94 15.91
CA GLU A 10 13.32 -9.28 15.88
C GLU A 10 12.65 -9.52 14.51
N LEU A 11 12.92 -10.66 13.90
CA LEU A 11 12.26 -11.08 12.68
C LEU A 11 11.05 -11.95 13.01
N VAL A 12 9.91 -11.58 12.46
CA VAL A 12 8.68 -12.38 12.51
C VAL A 12 8.36 -12.91 11.12
N LEU A 13 8.26 -14.22 11.01
CA LEU A 13 7.84 -14.90 9.78
C LEU A 13 6.34 -15.14 9.84
N TYR A 14 5.62 -14.74 8.79
CA TYR A 14 4.15 -14.84 8.76
C TYR A 14 3.64 -15.39 7.43
N GLN A 15 2.38 -15.75 7.39
CA GLN A 15 1.71 -16.20 6.18
C GLN A 15 0.82 -15.07 5.65
N LYS A 16 0.97 -14.72 4.39
CA LYS A 16 0.01 -13.85 3.69
C LYS A 16 -1.29 -14.61 3.44
N VAL A 17 -2.40 -13.89 3.40
CA VAL A 17 -3.73 -14.47 3.09
C VAL A 17 -3.73 -15.17 1.73
N SER A 18 -3.09 -14.57 0.72
CA SER A 18 -3.03 -15.13 -0.62
C SER A 18 -2.16 -16.38 -0.72
N MET A 19 -1.00 -16.37 -0.05
CA MET A 19 0.04 -17.38 -0.29
C MET A 19 0.08 -18.47 0.78
N GLY A 20 -0.34 -18.17 2.00
CA GLY A 20 -0.30 -19.10 3.12
C GLY A 20 1.10 -19.71 3.28
N THR A 21 1.17 -21.04 3.32
CA THR A 21 2.45 -21.77 3.37
C THR A 21 3.16 -21.87 2.03
N GLY A 22 2.58 -21.38 0.95
CA GLY A 22 3.09 -21.50 -0.42
C GLY A 22 2.69 -22.80 -1.12
N ALA A 23 1.76 -23.58 -0.57
CA ALA A 23 1.27 -24.78 -1.23
C ALA A 23 0.65 -24.50 -2.60
N ALA A 24 -0.02 -23.36 -2.74
CA ALA A 24 -0.64 -22.90 -3.98
C ALA A 24 0.19 -21.81 -4.70
N ALA A 25 1.49 -21.73 -4.49
CA ALA A 25 2.34 -20.68 -5.06
C ALA A 25 2.31 -20.60 -6.58
N ASN A 26 2.01 -21.70 -7.29
CA ASN A 26 1.88 -21.71 -8.75
C ASN A 26 0.50 -21.25 -9.27
N ASN A 27 -0.36 -20.74 -8.40
CA ASN A 27 -1.62 -20.15 -8.82
C ASN A 27 -1.43 -18.65 -9.08
N PRO A 28 -1.49 -18.17 -10.34
CA PRO A 28 -1.26 -16.78 -10.68
C PRO A 28 -2.29 -15.84 -10.06
N TRP A 29 -3.55 -16.26 -9.92
CA TRP A 29 -4.59 -15.44 -9.27
C TRP A 29 -4.28 -15.17 -7.80
N LEU A 30 -3.71 -16.15 -7.08
CA LEU A 30 -3.27 -15.94 -5.71
C LEU A 30 -2.01 -15.08 -5.63
N GLN A 31 -1.12 -15.16 -6.63
CA GLN A 31 0.03 -14.26 -6.73
C GLN A 31 -0.41 -12.80 -6.98
N GLU A 32 -1.43 -12.61 -7.79
CA GLU A 32 -1.99 -11.29 -8.12
C GLU A 32 -2.90 -10.73 -7.03
N MET A 33 -3.34 -11.55 -6.08
CA MET A 33 -4.20 -11.11 -4.98
C MET A 33 -3.45 -10.12 -4.07
N PRO A 34 -3.90 -8.86 -3.97
CA PRO A 34 -3.22 -7.88 -3.14
C PRO A 34 -3.25 -8.25 -1.66
N ASP A 35 -2.14 -8.03 -0.99
CA ASP A 35 -2.08 -8.12 0.47
C ASP A 35 -3.01 -7.09 1.10
N PRO A 36 -3.86 -7.45 2.08
CA PRO A 36 -4.87 -6.54 2.63
C PRO A 36 -4.28 -5.33 3.36
N ILE A 37 -3.02 -5.39 3.79
CA ILE A 37 -2.36 -4.28 4.50
C ILE A 37 -1.50 -3.46 3.55
N THR A 38 -0.57 -4.10 2.84
CA THR A 38 0.41 -3.42 2.00
C THR A 38 -0.06 -3.23 0.57
N ARG A 39 -1.09 -3.96 0.14
CA ARG A 39 -1.62 -4.00 -1.24
C ARG A 39 -0.60 -4.46 -2.28
N ALA A 40 0.51 -5.02 -1.83
CA ALA A 40 1.51 -5.60 -2.71
C ALA A 40 1.04 -6.96 -3.23
N THR A 41 1.38 -7.22 -4.49
CA THR A 41 1.11 -8.46 -5.21
C THR A 41 2.43 -9.16 -5.51
N TRP A 42 2.35 -10.40 -5.92
CA TRP A 42 3.50 -11.22 -6.29
C TRP A 42 4.49 -11.38 -5.11
N ASP A 43 5.59 -10.77 -5.07
CA ASP A 43 6.72 -10.94 -4.17
C ASP A 43 6.43 -10.91 -2.66
N ASN A 44 7.39 -11.36 -1.87
CA ASN A 44 7.50 -11.00 -0.47
C ASN A 44 8.65 -9.98 -0.25
N TYR A 45 8.58 -9.29 0.84
CA TYR A 45 9.42 -8.16 1.21
C TYR A 45 9.55 -8.11 2.73
N ALA A 46 10.46 -7.29 3.24
CA ALA A 46 10.53 -6.99 4.65
C ALA A 46 9.58 -5.84 5.00
N VAL A 47 8.61 -6.12 5.87
CA VAL A 47 7.75 -5.09 6.49
C VAL A 47 8.50 -4.50 7.66
N ILE A 48 8.67 -3.18 7.68
CA ILE A 48 9.36 -2.45 8.74
C ILE A 48 8.52 -1.28 9.25
N SER A 49 8.88 -0.76 10.41
CA SER A 49 8.25 0.44 10.96
C SER A 49 8.74 1.72 10.28
N TYR A 50 7.97 2.79 10.41
CA TYR A 50 8.41 4.14 9.99
C TYR A 50 9.65 4.61 10.76
N ALA A 51 9.77 4.24 12.04
CA ALA A 51 10.97 4.56 12.82
C ALA A 51 12.22 3.89 12.24
N MET A 52 12.14 2.59 11.91
CA MET A 52 13.27 1.87 11.29
C MET A 52 13.57 2.42 9.88
N ALA A 53 12.56 2.81 9.10
CA ALA A 53 12.78 3.45 7.80
C ALA A 53 13.52 4.78 7.94
N ALA A 54 13.18 5.60 8.94
CA ALA A 54 13.88 6.85 9.25
C ALA A 54 15.33 6.62 9.65
N GLU A 55 15.63 5.62 10.47
CA GLU A 55 17.01 5.23 10.84
C GLU A 55 17.83 4.80 9.62
N LEU A 56 17.19 4.17 8.64
CA LEU A 56 17.82 3.77 7.37
C LEU A 56 17.96 4.93 6.38
N GLY A 57 17.50 6.14 6.73
CA GLY A 57 17.51 7.32 5.85
C GLY A 57 16.58 7.19 4.65
N ILE A 58 15.49 6.42 4.79
CA ILE A 58 14.47 6.25 3.77
C ILE A 58 13.42 7.32 3.97
N LYS A 59 13.19 8.16 2.97
CA LYS A 59 12.13 9.15 2.97
C LYS A 59 10.79 8.46 2.71
N LEU A 60 9.82 8.77 3.55
CA LEU A 60 8.43 8.30 3.42
C LEU A 60 7.59 9.51 3.02
N ASP A 61 7.77 9.94 1.79
CA ASP A 61 7.00 11.02 1.15
C ASP A 61 5.96 10.43 0.18
N ASP A 62 5.22 11.31 -0.48
CA ASP A 62 4.19 10.92 -1.45
C ASP A 62 4.75 10.07 -2.59
N GLN A 63 6.00 10.30 -2.96
CA GLN A 63 6.68 9.51 -3.98
C GLN A 63 6.94 8.08 -3.50
N TYR A 64 7.32 7.90 -2.24
CA TYR A 64 7.51 6.55 -1.68
C TYR A 64 6.25 5.70 -1.78
N GLU A 65 5.07 6.30 -1.61
CA GLU A 65 3.80 5.57 -1.68
C GLU A 65 3.45 5.13 -3.11
N VAL A 66 3.81 5.91 -4.13
CA VAL A 66 3.43 5.64 -5.52
C VAL A 66 4.52 4.97 -6.34
N GLU A 67 5.79 5.11 -5.96
CA GLU A 67 6.90 4.47 -6.65
C GLU A 67 6.93 2.97 -6.44
N PHE A 68 7.13 2.23 -7.53
CA PHE A 68 7.33 0.77 -7.48
C PHE A 68 8.73 0.39 -7.03
N HIS A 69 9.74 1.23 -7.30
CA HIS A 69 11.13 1.02 -6.92
C HIS A 69 11.33 1.16 -5.42
N LYS A 70 11.37 0.06 -4.71
CA LYS A 70 11.58 0.06 -3.26
C LYS A 70 13.04 -0.19 -2.92
N PRO A 71 13.58 0.49 -1.89
CA PRO A 71 14.94 0.27 -1.46
C PRO A 71 15.14 -1.15 -0.93
N VAL A 72 16.30 -1.73 -1.21
CA VAL A 72 16.72 -3.02 -0.69
C VAL A 72 17.56 -2.82 0.56
N VAL A 73 17.24 -3.57 1.60
CA VAL A 73 17.96 -3.57 2.87
C VAL A 73 18.61 -4.93 3.08
N ALA A 74 19.87 -4.92 3.49
CA ALA A 74 20.61 -6.10 3.91
C ALA A 74 20.44 -6.26 5.43
N PHE A 75 19.88 -7.39 5.83
CA PHE A 75 19.69 -7.80 7.22
C PHE A 75 20.71 -8.89 7.57
N THR A 76 21.33 -8.80 8.74
CA THR A 76 22.16 -9.89 9.27
C THR A 76 21.32 -10.72 10.23
N ILE A 77 20.92 -11.90 9.77
CA ILE A 77 20.00 -12.81 10.47
C ILE A 77 20.73 -14.14 10.72
N ASN A 78 20.86 -14.56 11.97
CA ASN A 78 21.60 -15.76 12.36
C ASN A 78 23.01 -15.80 11.72
N GLY A 79 23.70 -14.66 11.67
CA GLY A 79 25.04 -14.52 11.09
C GLY A 79 25.10 -14.58 9.56
N LYS A 80 23.94 -14.62 8.86
CA LYS A 80 23.86 -14.61 7.40
C LYS A 80 23.27 -13.31 6.89
N GLU A 81 23.81 -12.78 5.79
CA GLU A 81 23.23 -11.63 5.12
C GLU A 81 22.04 -12.07 4.26
N VAL A 82 20.91 -11.37 4.45
CA VAL A 82 19.67 -11.55 3.69
C VAL A 82 19.29 -10.20 3.13
N LYS A 83 19.17 -10.08 1.82
CA LYS A 83 18.75 -8.86 1.14
C LYS A 83 17.28 -8.96 0.75
N LEU A 84 16.49 -7.97 1.14
CA LEU A 84 15.05 -7.90 0.84
C LEU A 84 14.66 -6.47 0.48
N PRO A 85 13.76 -6.28 -0.48
CA PRO A 85 13.08 -5.01 -0.63
C PRO A 85 12.22 -4.75 0.60
N ILE A 86 12.00 -3.49 0.92
CA ILE A 86 11.25 -3.12 2.12
C ILE A 86 9.96 -2.37 1.80
N LEU A 87 8.95 -2.61 2.63
CA LEU A 87 7.77 -1.76 2.73
C LEU A 87 7.64 -1.25 4.18
N ALA A 88 7.63 0.07 4.33
CA ALA A 88 7.33 0.69 5.60
C ALA A 88 5.82 0.70 5.83
N VAL A 89 5.38 0.23 7.00
CA VAL A 89 3.96 0.11 7.34
C VAL A 89 3.71 0.78 8.69
N PRO A 90 2.71 1.68 8.79
CA PRO A 90 2.36 2.31 10.05
C PRO A 90 1.87 1.26 11.06
N GLY A 91 2.17 1.48 12.33
CA GLY A 91 1.76 0.59 13.42
C GLY A 91 2.67 -0.63 13.67
N VAL A 92 3.68 -0.86 12.83
CA VAL A 92 4.70 -1.89 13.10
C VAL A 92 5.60 -1.41 14.24
N HIS A 93 5.93 -2.31 15.17
CA HIS A 93 6.82 -2.00 16.28
C HIS A 93 8.23 -1.63 15.76
N PRO A 94 8.91 -0.60 16.31
CA PRO A 94 10.19 -0.10 15.82
C PRO A 94 11.27 -1.15 15.63
N ASN A 95 11.29 -2.18 16.45
CA ASN A 95 12.33 -3.23 16.44
C ASN A 95 11.83 -4.55 15.83
N VAL A 96 10.76 -4.54 15.05
CA VAL A 96 10.21 -5.75 14.41
C VAL A 96 10.30 -5.65 12.90
N ILE A 97 10.74 -6.73 12.28
CA ILE A 97 10.78 -6.94 10.84
C ILE A 97 9.84 -8.10 10.52
N GLY A 98 8.88 -7.88 9.63
CA GLY A 98 7.98 -8.94 9.17
C GLY A 98 8.40 -9.45 7.78
N VAL A 99 8.48 -10.77 7.58
CA VAL A 99 8.71 -11.37 6.27
C VAL A 99 7.74 -12.52 6.03
N ALA A 100 7.06 -12.49 4.90
CA ALA A 100 6.11 -13.54 4.54
C ALA A 100 6.84 -14.81 4.07
N VAL A 101 6.37 -15.98 4.51
CA VAL A 101 6.80 -17.29 3.98
C VAL A 101 6.01 -17.66 2.72
N GLY A 102 6.42 -18.73 2.05
CA GLY A 102 5.68 -19.31 0.92
C GLY A 102 6.17 -18.91 -0.45
N TYR A 103 7.16 -18.04 -0.53
CA TYR A 103 7.81 -17.53 -1.75
C TYR A 103 9.19 -18.15 -2.00
N GLY A 104 9.86 -17.71 -3.04
CA GLY A 104 11.22 -18.08 -3.38
C GLY A 104 11.38 -19.54 -3.80
N ARG A 105 10.42 -20.05 -4.59
CA ARG A 105 10.49 -21.37 -5.16
C ARG A 105 11.56 -21.45 -6.24
N SER A 106 12.30 -22.55 -6.25
CA SER A 106 13.26 -22.88 -7.30
C SER A 106 12.57 -23.34 -8.57
N GLU A 107 13.36 -23.57 -9.62
CA GLU A 107 12.87 -24.17 -10.87
C GLU A 107 12.08 -25.46 -10.65
N GLY A 108 11.07 -25.67 -11.46
CA GLY A 108 10.19 -26.85 -11.36
C GLY A 108 8.93 -26.65 -10.52
N ALA A 109 8.78 -25.53 -9.84
CA ALA A 109 7.57 -25.23 -9.06
C ALA A 109 6.39 -24.71 -9.92
N GLY A 110 6.63 -24.41 -11.19
CA GLY A 110 5.67 -23.89 -12.15
C GLY A 110 5.90 -22.42 -12.51
N LEU A 111 5.32 -21.98 -13.62
CA LEU A 111 5.60 -20.68 -14.23
C LEU A 111 5.31 -19.49 -13.31
N ALA A 112 4.24 -19.58 -12.52
CA ALA A 112 3.85 -18.48 -11.61
C ALA A 112 4.63 -18.49 -10.28
N ALA A 113 5.29 -19.57 -9.92
CA ALA A 113 6.01 -19.72 -8.66
C ALA A 113 7.52 -19.56 -8.79
N ASN A 114 8.07 -19.88 -9.97
CA ASN A 114 9.52 -19.94 -10.18
C ASN A 114 10.16 -18.55 -10.03
N GLY A 115 11.13 -18.45 -9.13
CA GLY A 115 11.93 -17.23 -8.95
C GLY A 115 11.20 -16.04 -8.34
N VAL A 116 9.97 -16.22 -7.86
CA VAL A 116 9.17 -15.13 -7.27
C VAL A 116 9.47 -15.00 -5.79
N GLY A 117 9.98 -13.84 -5.40
CA GLY A 117 10.28 -13.51 -4.02
C GLY A 117 11.44 -14.28 -3.39
N TYR A 118 11.54 -14.20 -2.09
CA TYR A 118 12.61 -14.78 -1.27
C TYR A 118 12.10 -15.99 -0.47
N ASN A 119 12.88 -17.07 -0.43
CA ASN A 119 12.56 -18.23 0.40
C ASN A 119 12.93 -17.98 1.87
N ALA A 120 11.94 -17.62 2.67
CA ALA A 120 12.12 -17.33 4.09
C ALA A 120 12.11 -18.60 4.99
N TYR A 121 11.75 -19.78 4.48
CA TYR A 121 11.71 -21.01 5.26
C TYR A 121 13.06 -21.42 5.91
N PRO A 122 14.23 -21.19 5.31
CA PRO A 122 15.51 -21.46 5.98
C PRO A 122 15.74 -20.65 7.27
N LEU A 123 14.95 -19.61 7.52
CA LEU A 123 14.99 -18.79 8.73
C LEU A 123 14.08 -19.36 9.85
N VAL A 124 13.20 -20.31 9.53
CA VAL A 124 12.37 -21.00 10.54
C VAL A 124 13.25 -21.93 11.35
N SER A 125 13.22 -21.77 12.66
CA SER A 125 13.93 -22.63 13.60
C SER A 125 13.00 -23.67 14.24
N ALA A 126 13.58 -24.64 14.95
CA ALA A 126 12.84 -25.61 15.74
C ALA A 126 13.39 -25.64 17.17
N LYS A 127 12.50 -25.61 18.14
CA LYS A 127 12.85 -25.72 19.55
C LYS A 127 11.81 -26.56 20.28
N GLY A 128 12.25 -27.59 21.00
CA GLY A 128 11.34 -28.46 21.75
C GLY A 128 10.30 -29.19 20.87
N GLY A 129 10.64 -29.54 19.62
CA GLY A 129 9.73 -30.18 18.67
C GLY A 129 8.74 -29.24 17.97
N ALA A 130 8.69 -27.95 18.32
CA ALA A 130 7.82 -26.95 17.70
C ALA A 130 8.62 -26.06 16.72
N ARG A 131 7.99 -25.71 15.60
CA ARG A 131 8.54 -24.73 14.66
C ARG A 131 8.36 -23.32 15.23
N GLN A 132 9.43 -22.54 15.14
CA GLN A 132 9.42 -21.14 15.57
C GLN A 132 9.51 -20.23 14.35
N TYR A 133 8.53 -19.35 14.22
CA TYR A 133 8.42 -18.38 13.15
C TYR A 133 8.88 -16.98 13.58
N TYR A 134 9.78 -16.93 14.54
CA TYR A 134 10.44 -15.69 14.95
C TYR A 134 11.93 -15.95 15.18
N VAL A 135 12.75 -14.93 14.91
CA VAL A 135 14.21 -14.97 15.08
C VAL A 135 14.60 -13.73 15.86
N THR A 136 15.26 -13.92 16.99
CA THR A 136 15.76 -12.83 17.84
C THR A 136 17.18 -12.40 17.51
N ASP A 137 17.89 -13.16 16.70
CA ASP A 137 19.28 -12.88 16.29
C ASP A 137 19.32 -12.10 14.95
N VAL A 138 18.75 -10.89 14.97
CA VAL A 138 18.93 -9.89 13.92
C VAL A 138 19.96 -8.87 14.45
N THR A 139 21.21 -9.02 14.04
CA THR A 139 22.34 -8.28 14.62
C THR A 139 22.62 -6.96 13.91
N GLY A 140 22.06 -6.74 12.74
CA GLY A 140 22.24 -5.51 11.99
C GLY A 140 21.35 -5.44 10.75
N TYR A 141 21.14 -4.21 10.29
CA TYR A 141 20.48 -3.92 9.03
C TYR A 141 21.07 -2.64 8.43
N LYS A 142 21.19 -2.61 7.12
CA LYS A 142 21.71 -1.45 6.38
C LYS A 142 21.01 -1.31 5.01
N LYS A 143 20.71 -0.11 4.60
CA LYS A 143 20.27 0.18 3.25
C LYS A 143 21.40 -0.13 2.27
N THR A 144 21.08 -0.81 1.18
CA THR A 144 21.99 -1.04 0.06
C THR A 144 21.82 0.04 -1.01
N ASN A 145 22.60 -0.03 -2.08
CA ASN A 145 22.39 0.82 -3.26
C ASN A 145 21.41 0.17 -4.26
N ASP A 146 20.94 -1.05 -3.96
CA ASP A 146 20.04 -1.78 -4.83
C ASP A 146 18.61 -1.29 -4.60
N SER A 147 17.79 -1.36 -5.64
CA SER A 147 16.34 -1.19 -5.59
C SER A 147 15.65 -2.41 -6.20
N TYR A 148 14.39 -2.61 -5.86
CA TYR A 148 13.58 -3.70 -6.37
C TYR A 148 12.15 -3.23 -6.66
N ASP A 149 11.61 -3.63 -7.80
CA ASP A 149 10.26 -3.25 -8.20
C ASP A 149 9.24 -4.16 -7.53
N ILE A 150 8.46 -3.59 -6.63
CA ILE A 150 7.34 -4.28 -6.01
C ILE A 150 6.05 -3.85 -6.72
N ALA A 151 5.35 -4.80 -7.29
CA ALA A 151 4.03 -4.55 -7.84
C ALA A 151 2.99 -4.43 -6.72
N TYR A 152 2.27 -3.31 -6.67
CA TYR A 152 1.17 -3.13 -5.75
C TYR A 152 0.08 -2.24 -6.34
N THR A 153 -1.11 -2.36 -5.78
CA THR A 153 -2.33 -1.70 -6.26
C THR A 153 -2.80 -0.65 -5.26
N GLN A 154 -3.76 0.17 -5.66
CA GLN A 154 -4.42 1.13 -4.77
C GLN A 154 -3.44 2.09 -4.09
N THR A 155 -2.51 2.61 -4.87
CA THR A 155 -1.45 3.52 -4.40
C THR A 155 -1.94 4.94 -4.14
N HIS A 156 -3.13 5.29 -4.62
CA HIS A 156 -3.74 6.59 -4.40
C HIS A 156 -4.50 6.60 -3.07
N ASN A 157 -3.80 6.79 -1.97
CA ASN A 157 -4.35 6.76 -0.63
C ASN A 157 -4.85 8.13 -0.14
N GLN A 158 -4.49 9.19 -0.86
CA GLN A 158 -4.80 10.57 -0.52
C GLN A 158 -5.30 11.32 -1.74
N TYR A 159 -5.99 12.41 -1.50
CA TYR A 159 -6.58 13.28 -2.52
C TYR A 159 -5.86 14.63 -2.66
N GLU A 160 -4.79 14.86 -1.93
CA GLU A 160 -4.02 16.12 -1.99
C GLU A 160 -3.66 16.49 -3.44
N GLY A 161 -3.90 17.73 -3.79
CA GLY A 161 -3.73 18.23 -5.15
C GLY A 161 -4.76 17.75 -6.17
N ARG A 162 -5.79 16.98 -5.75
CA ARG A 162 -6.86 16.46 -6.62
C ARG A 162 -8.17 17.19 -6.39
N VAL A 163 -8.12 18.49 -6.62
CA VAL A 163 -9.27 19.37 -6.41
C VAL A 163 -10.51 19.03 -7.27
N GLU A 164 -10.32 18.29 -8.34
CA GLU A 164 -11.41 17.80 -9.19
C GLU A 164 -12.18 16.66 -8.51
N VAL A 165 -11.55 15.92 -7.61
CA VAL A 165 -12.14 14.77 -6.90
C VAL A 165 -12.72 15.19 -5.56
N VAL A 166 -11.92 15.89 -4.75
CA VAL A 166 -12.31 16.37 -3.42
C VAL A 166 -11.93 17.83 -3.28
N ARG A 167 -12.88 18.65 -2.87
CA ARG A 167 -12.68 20.08 -2.62
C ARG A 167 -12.92 20.40 -1.17
N GLU A 168 -12.04 21.19 -0.62
CA GLU A 168 -12.13 21.69 0.74
C GLU A 168 -12.31 23.20 0.74
N TYR A 169 -13.27 23.66 1.53
CA TYR A 169 -13.56 25.07 1.73
C TYR A 169 -13.68 25.35 3.21
N ALA A 170 -13.05 26.42 3.66
CA ALA A 170 -13.35 26.96 4.98
C ALA A 170 -14.78 27.51 5.00
N LEU A 171 -15.51 27.32 6.10
CA LEU A 171 -16.88 27.77 6.23
C LEU A 171 -17.07 29.26 5.98
N ASP A 172 -16.11 30.06 6.43
CA ASP A 172 -16.16 31.52 6.27
C ASP A 172 -15.96 31.95 4.80
N ASP A 173 -15.17 31.22 4.05
CA ASP A 173 -14.95 31.48 2.62
C ASP A 173 -16.16 31.03 1.81
N PHE A 174 -16.73 29.88 2.15
CA PHE A 174 -17.99 29.43 1.53
C PHE A 174 -19.15 30.41 1.77
N LYS A 175 -19.26 30.97 2.98
CA LYS A 175 -20.28 31.99 3.28
C LYS A 175 -20.09 33.29 2.49
N LYS A 176 -18.85 33.68 2.19
CA LYS A 176 -18.55 34.86 1.37
C LYS A 176 -18.85 34.63 -0.12
N ASN A 177 -18.57 33.45 -0.62
CA ASN A 177 -18.84 33.07 -2.01
C ASN A 177 -19.42 31.66 -2.12
N PRO A 178 -20.74 31.49 -1.98
CA PRO A 178 -21.40 30.20 -2.13
C PRO A 178 -21.29 29.60 -3.54
N GLU A 179 -21.07 30.44 -4.55
CA GLU A 179 -20.97 30.07 -5.95
C GLU A 179 -19.54 29.62 -6.35
N ALA A 180 -18.61 29.58 -5.43
CA ALA A 180 -17.21 29.22 -5.73
C ALA A 180 -17.06 27.83 -6.41
N ILE A 181 -17.92 26.85 -6.06
CA ILE A 181 -17.87 25.51 -6.64
C ILE A 181 -18.36 25.49 -8.09
N PRO A 182 -19.55 26.01 -8.43
CA PRO A 182 -19.98 26.11 -9.84
C PRO A 182 -19.01 26.96 -10.67
N GLN A 183 -18.59 28.12 -10.18
CA GLN A 183 -17.63 29.00 -10.89
C GLN A 183 -16.36 28.27 -11.28
N TYR A 184 -15.75 27.52 -10.37
CA TYR A 184 -14.55 26.75 -10.68
C TYR A 184 -14.79 25.69 -11.78
N ARG A 185 -15.97 25.06 -11.80
CA ARG A 185 -16.31 24.10 -12.87
C ARG A 185 -16.47 24.79 -14.23
N GLU A 186 -17.02 25.98 -14.24
CA GLU A 186 -17.14 26.81 -15.44
C GLU A 186 -15.75 27.21 -15.95
N GLU A 187 -14.85 27.66 -15.07
CA GLU A 187 -13.48 27.99 -15.41
C GLU A 187 -12.72 26.80 -16.03
N LEU A 188 -12.87 25.61 -15.46
CA LEU A 188 -12.27 24.38 -16.02
C LEU A 188 -12.83 24.05 -17.41
N ALA A 189 -14.13 24.20 -17.60
CA ALA A 189 -14.75 23.97 -18.90
C ALA A 189 -14.31 24.99 -19.95
N GLU A 190 -14.16 26.26 -19.55
CA GLU A 190 -13.62 27.33 -20.42
C GLU A 190 -12.15 27.09 -20.78
N ASP A 191 -11.33 26.66 -19.84
CA ASP A 191 -9.94 26.35 -20.09
C ASP A 191 -9.77 25.15 -21.02
N PHE A 192 -10.63 24.17 -20.92
CA PHE A 192 -10.68 23.06 -21.87
C PHE A 192 -11.09 23.57 -23.27
N ALA A 193 -12.12 24.38 -23.35
CA ALA A 193 -12.60 24.93 -24.62
C ALA A 193 -11.55 25.78 -25.36
N LYS A 194 -10.70 26.49 -24.64
CA LYS A 194 -9.57 27.24 -25.22
C LYS A 194 -8.52 26.34 -25.88
N LYS A 195 -8.39 25.08 -25.44
CA LYS A 195 -7.34 24.16 -25.89
C LYS A 195 -7.82 23.16 -26.92
N THR A 196 -9.02 22.63 -26.74
CA THR A 196 -9.49 21.43 -27.45
C THR A 196 -10.92 21.54 -28.00
N GLY A 197 -11.70 22.58 -27.67
CA GLY A 197 -13.07 22.74 -28.13
C GLY A 197 -14.13 22.59 -27.03
N ASP A 198 -15.34 22.19 -27.35
CA ASP A 198 -16.45 22.10 -26.40
C ASP A 198 -16.23 20.94 -25.42
N PHE A 199 -16.10 21.25 -24.13
CA PHE A 199 -15.95 20.25 -23.08
C PHE A 199 -17.08 19.22 -23.07
N ARG A 200 -18.33 19.63 -23.30
CA ARG A 200 -19.49 18.71 -23.29
C ARG A 200 -19.50 17.79 -24.50
N ALA A 201 -19.00 18.25 -25.63
CA ALA A 201 -18.95 17.46 -26.86
C ALA A 201 -17.69 16.61 -26.97
N GLU A 202 -16.53 17.13 -26.53
CA GLU A 202 -15.21 16.56 -26.80
C GLU A 202 -14.46 16.11 -25.54
N GLY A 203 -14.84 16.62 -24.36
CA GLY A 203 -14.21 16.30 -23.07
C GLY A 203 -14.69 15.00 -22.44
N THR A 204 -15.64 14.31 -23.03
CA THR A 204 -16.19 13.04 -22.53
C THR A 204 -16.38 12.03 -23.66
N MET A 205 -16.18 10.75 -23.34
CA MET A 205 -16.47 9.64 -24.26
C MET A 205 -17.96 9.27 -24.30
N TYR A 206 -18.77 9.83 -23.42
CA TYR A 206 -20.20 9.55 -23.30
C TYR A 206 -21.02 10.72 -23.83
N PRO A 207 -22.15 10.44 -24.49
CA PRO A 207 -23.07 11.52 -24.87
C PRO A 207 -23.60 12.24 -23.64
N VAL A 208 -23.88 13.51 -23.79
CA VAL A 208 -24.50 14.29 -22.72
C VAL A 208 -25.88 13.68 -22.43
N TYR A 209 -26.07 13.23 -21.20
CA TYR A 209 -27.35 12.74 -20.72
C TYR A 209 -28.04 13.83 -19.88
N ASP A 210 -29.18 14.23 -20.32
CA ASP A 210 -30.04 15.15 -19.57
C ASP A 210 -30.86 14.33 -18.56
N SER A 211 -30.55 14.46 -17.29
CA SER A 211 -31.21 13.75 -16.20
C SER A 211 -32.39 14.58 -15.69
N PRO A 212 -33.62 14.39 -16.23
CA PRO A 212 -34.77 15.15 -15.79
C PRO A 212 -35.21 14.71 -14.40
N GLY A 213 -35.62 15.66 -13.59
CA GLY A 213 -36.22 15.40 -12.28
C GLY A 213 -35.32 15.73 -11.10
N ALA A 214 -35.62 15.12 -9.96
CA ALA A 214 -34.86 15.38 -8.71
C ALA A 214 -33.52 14.67 -8.70
N HIS A 215 -32.47 15.37 -8.27
CA HIS A 215 -31.15 14.82 -8.04
C HIS A 215 -30.94 14.58 -6.55
N TRP A 216 -30.38 13.45 -6.23
CA TRP A 216 -30.03 13.10 -4.85
C TRP A 216 -28.73 13.76 -4.43
N GLY A 217 -28.73 14.34 -3.24
CA GLY A 217 -27.53 14.85 -2.58
C GLY A 217 -27.39 14.21 -1.21
N MET A 218 -26.17 13.97 -0.78
CA MET A 218 -25.87 13.45 0.56
C MET A 218 -25.05 14.48 1.33
N SER A 219 -25.49 14.78 2.55
CA SER A 219 -24.74 15.59 3.50
C SER A 219 -24.26 14.70 4.65
N ILE A 220 -22.96 14.70 4.92
CA ILE A 220 -22.35 13.89 5.97
C ILE A 220 -21.69 14.83 6.97
N ASP A 221 -22.16 14.81 8.23
CA ASP A 221 -21.48 15.49 9.34
C ASP A 221 -20.31 14.65 9.81
N LEU A 222 -19.09 15.04 9.42
CA LEU A 222 -17.87 14.33 9.79
C LEU A 222 -17.57 14.35 11.29
N ASN A 223 -18.11 15.30 12.08
CA ASN A 223 -17.96 15.29 13.52
C ASN A 223 -18.85 14.23 14.20
N ALA A 224 -19.99 13.92 13.61
CA ALA A 224 -20.90 12.88 14.12
C ALA A 224 -20.68 11.50 13.47
N CYS A 225 -19.97 11.44 12.34
CA CYS A 225 -19.74 10.21 11.60
C CYS A 225 -18.85 9.23 12.35
N THR A 226 -19.32 8.01 12.56
CA THR A 226 -18.56 6.91 13.19
C THR A 226 -17.79 6.03 12.20
N GLY A 227 -17.90 6.29 10.89
CA GLY A 227 -17.27 5.47 9.84
C GLY A 227 -17.89 4.09 9.65
N CYS A 228 -19.16 3.88 10.02
CA CYS A 228 -19.79 2.55 9.96
C CYS A 228 -20.07 2.02 8.55
N GLY A 229 -19.94 2.86 7.49
CA GLY A 229 -20.12 2.46 6.10
C GLY A 229 -21.58 2.20 5.68
N ALA A 230 -22.58 2.47 6.52
CA ALA A 230 -23.98 2.22 6.19
C ALA A 230 -24.46 3.02 4.98
N CYS A 231 -24.00 4.26 4.83
CA CYS A 231 -24.30 5.10 3.65
C CYS A 231 -23.73 4.52 2.36
N THR A 232 -22.52 3.97 2.41
CA THR A 232 -21.88 3.29 1.27
C THR A 232 -22.69 2.05 0.88
N SER A 233 -23.06 1.22 1.85
CA SER A 233 -23.87 0.03 1.62
C SER A 233 -25.24 0.38 1.02
N ALA A 234 -25.89 1.43 1.53
CA ALA A 234 -27.17 1.89 1.00
C ALA A 234 -27.09 2.46 -0.43
N CYS A 235 -25.95 3.06 -0.78
CA CYS A 235 -25.72 3.55 -2.15
C CYS A 235 -25.46 2.43 -3.15
N MET A 236 -24.90 1.29 -2.69
CA MET A 236 -24.56 0.14 -3.53
C MET A 236 -25.69 -0.89 -3.66
N ALA A 237 -26.71 -0.81 -2.81
CA ALA A 237 -27.87 -1.70 -2.80
C ALA A 237 -28.88 -1.29 -3.90
#